data_877dd639aea3c5c5a1f9c7dd050321ae
#
_entry.id   877dd639aea3c5c5a1f9c7dd050321ae
#
_cell.length_a   1.000
_cell.length_b   1.000
_cell.length_c   1.000
_cell.angle_alpha   90.00
_cell.angle_beta   90.00
_cell.angle_gamma   90.00
#
_symmetry.space_group_name_H-M   'P 1'
#
loop_
_entity.id
_entity.type
_entity.pdbx_description
1 polymer ?
#
loop_
_entity_poly.entity_id
_entity_poly.type
_entity_poly.pdbx_seq_one_letter_code
_entity_poly.pdbx_strand_id
1 'polypeptide(L)'
;MEPNFKHNSTVIVNKLAYGLVIPFTDDFFIRWSKPKKNDTVIFLHDNKIVIKRCVATSCEELDFLQDTEYSLIVGNKKIKLTQEQFSKMHQFKKVPDGYILVIGDNYNNSVDSRDYGFISEKNVIGRIITNE
;
A
#
# COMPACT_ATOMS: atom_id res chain seq x y z
N MET A 1 10.41 2.29 5.47
CA MET A 1 9.19 2.59 6.27
C MET A 1 9.52 3.30 7.58
N GLU A 2 10.38 4.27 7.52
CA GLU A 2 10.59 5.10 8.71
C GLU A 2 9.33 5.93 9.00
N PRO A 3 9.00 6.20 10.27
CA PRO A 3 9.78 5.87 11.47
C PRO A 3 9.56 4.46 12.02
N ASN A 4 8.58 3.70 11.54
CA ASN A 4 8.25 2.39 12.11
C ASN A 4 9.31 1.33 11.82
N PHE A 5 9.93 1.40 10.64
CA PHE A 5 10.99 0.48 10.25
C PHE A 5 12.20 1.30 9.82
N LYS A 6 13.27 1.24 10.61
CA LYS A 6 14.50 1.95 10.30
C LYS A 6 15.25 1.29 9.16
N HIS A 7 16.03 2.06 8.45
CA HIS A 7 16.92 1.53 7.42
C HIS A 7 17.82 0.45 8.02
N ASN A 8 17.98 -0.66 7.31
CA ASN A 8 18.76 -1.84 7.73
C ASN A 8 18.20 -2.58 8.96
N SER A 9 16.97 -2.28 9.42
CA SER A 9 16.37 -3.10 10.46
C SER A 9 15.94 -4.46 9.91
N THR A 10 16.01 -5.48 10.77
CA THR A 10 15.52 -6.83 10.43
C THR A 10 14.04 -6.90 10.73
N VAL A 11 13.26 -7.43 9.77
CA VAL A 11 11.81 -7.61 9.93
C VAL A 11 11.44 -9.07 9.71
N ILE A 12 10.36 -9.51 10.35
CA ILE A 12 9.79 -10.85 10.16
C ILE A 12 8.64 -10.75 9.18
N VAL A 13 8.67 -11.60 8.16
CA VAL A 13 7.68 -11.60 7.09
C VAL A 13 6.83 -12.86 7.16
N ASN A 14 5.52 -12.71 7.16
CA ASN A 14 4.60 -13.81 6.99
C ASN A 14 4.21 -13.95 5.52
N LYS A 15 4.93 -14.82 4.81
CA LYS A 15 4.66 -15.06 3.40
C LYS A 15 3.39 -15.88 3.15
N LEU A 16 2.88 -16.55 4.19
CA LEU A 16 1.65 -17.35 4.10
C LEU A 16 0.41 -16.56 4.51
N ALA A 17 0.55 -15.27 4.85
CA ALA A 17 -0.59 -14.48 5.35
C ALA A 17 -1.75 -14.45 4.34
N TYR A 18 -1.49 -14.44 3.05
CA TYR A 18 -2.49 -14.26 2.01
C TYR A 18 -2.64 -15.45 1.06
N GLY A 19 -1.82 -16.49 1.19
CA GLY A 19 -1.90 -17.66 0.34
C GLY A 19 -0.56 -18.31 0.09
N LEU A 20 -0.54 -19.27 -0.83
CA LEU A 20 0.68 -19.93 -1.29
C LEU A 20 1.18 -19.25 -2.58
N VAL A 21 2.48 -18.98 -2.63
CA VAL A 21 3.13 -18.39 -3.80
C VAL A 21 3.65 -19.50 -4.70
N ILE A 22 3.40 -19.38 -6.01
CA ILE A 22 3.90 -20.32 -7.00
C ILE A 22 5.43 -20.16 -7.09
N PRO A 23 6.21 -21.25 -7.00
CA PRO A 23 7.67 -21.15 -7.16
C PRO A 23 8.04 -20.48 -8.48
N PHE A 24 9.08 -19.64 -8.44
CA PHE A 24 9.63 -18.89 -9.58
C PHE A 24 8.70 -17.82 -10.15
N THR A 25 7.53 -17.58 -9.54
CA THR A 25 6.63 -16.49 -9.89
C THR A 25 6.22 -15.75 -8.62
N ASP A 26 5.61 -14.58 -8.79
CA ASP A 26 5.06 -13.81 -7.68
C ASP A 26 3.54 -13.97 -7.57
N ASP A 27 2.98 -14.87 -8.35
CA ASP A 27 1.56 -15.18 -8.31
C ASP A 27 1.24 -16.19 -7.22
N PHE A 28 0.10 -16.02 -6.55
CA PHE A 28 -0.38 -16.99 -5.58
C PHE A 28 -1.02 -18.17 -6.28
N PHE A 29 -0.59 -19.38 -5.91
CA PHE A 29 -1.25 -20.61 -6.34
C PHE A 29 -2.62 -20.78 -5.69
N ILE A 30 -2.67 -20.57 -4.37
CA ILE A 30 -3.90 -20.56 -3.59
C ILE A 30 -3.89 -19.29 -2.73
N ARG A 31 -4.95 -18.50 -2.80
CA ARG A 31 -5.10 -17.32 -1.96
C ARG A 31 -6.25 -17.53 -1.00
N TRP A 32 -5.98 -17.54 0.29
CA TRP A 32 -7.00 -17.69 1.35
C TRP A 32 -7.30 -16.39 2.09
N SER A 33 -6.55 -15.33 1.86
CA SER A 33 -6.77 -14.05 2.51
C SER A 33 -6.30 -12.93 1.62
N LYS A 34 -6.85 -11.74 1.83
CA LYS A 34 -6.46 -10.52 1.13
C LYS A 34 -5.79 -9.55 2.10
N PRO A 35 -4.96 -8.62 1.61
CA PRO A 35 -4.43 -7.56 2.46
C PRO A 35 -5.56 -6.79 3.14
N LYS A 36 -5.35 -6.47 4.40
CA LYS A 36 -6.31 -5.73 5.21
C LYS A 36 -5.79 -4.33 5.50
N LYS A 37 -6.70 -3.43 5.79
CA LYS A 37 -6.37 -2.08 6.21
C LYS A 37 -5.43 -2.11 7.41
N ASN A 38 -4.39 -1.31 7.38
CA ASN A 38 -3.29 -1.19 8.35
C ASN A 38 -2.25 -2.31 8.29
N ASP A 39 -2.40 -3.31 7.44
CA ASP A 39 -1.33 -4.28 7.21
C ASP A 39 -0.11 -3.57 6.61
N THR A 40 1.08 -3.94 7.09
CA THR A 40 2.32 -3.59 6.43
C THR A 40 2.63 -4.70 5.43
N VAL A 41 2.57 -4.36 4.14
CA VAL A 41 2.67 -5.34 3.07
C VAL A 41 4.00 -5.24 2.35
N ILE A 42 4.46 -6.37 1.84
CA ILE A 42 5.61 -6.48 0.94
C ILE A 42 5.07 -6.81 -0.44
N PHE A 43 5.53 -6.09 -1.44
CA PHE A 43 5.13 -6.33 -2.82
C PHE A 43 6.27 -6.01 -3.77
N LEU A 44 6.14 -6.46 -5.02
CA LEU A 44 7.07 -6.12 -6.08
C LEU A 44 6.56 -4.92 -6.87
N HIS A 45 7.44 -3.98 -7.11
CA HIS A 45 7.20 -2.83 -7.97
C HIS A 45 8.49 -2.51 -8.73
N ASP A 46 8.43 -2.50 -10.05
CA ASP A 46 9.59 -2.29 -10.92
C ASP A 46 10.77 -3.22 -10.59
N ASN A 47 10.48 -4.51 -10.36
CA ASN A 47 11.46 -5.54 -10.01
C ASN A 47 12.18 -5.29 -8.68
N LYS A 48 11.61 -4.44 -7.82
CA LYS A 48 12.13 -4.17 -6.48
C LYS A 48 11.14 -4.60 -5.43
N ILE A 49 11.66 -5.07 -4.31
CA ILE A 49 10.85 -5.39 -3.14
C ILE A 49 10.57 -4.09 -2.40
N VAL A 50 9.30 -3.81 -2.17
CA VAL A 50 8.85 -2.57 -1.52
C VAL A 50 8.00 -2.91 -0.30
N ILE A 51 8.19 -2.15 0.77
CA ILE A 51 7.45 -2.29 2.02
C ILE A 51 6.66 -1.02 2.25
N LYS A 52 5.35 -1.13 2.34
CA LYS A 52 4.44 0.00 2.57
C LYS A 52 3.28 -0.45 3.45
N ARG A 53 2.52 0.53 3.95
CA ARG A 53 1.30 0.25 4.72
C ARG A 53 0.09 0.30 3.80
N CYS A 54 -0.77 -0.72 3.90
CA CYS A 54 -2.06 -0.73 3.22
C CYS A 54 -3.02 0.21 3.95
N VAL A 55 -3.39 1.31 3.33
CA VAL A 55 -4.29 2.30 3.94
C VAL A 55 -5.72 2.20 3.42
N ALA A 56 -5.93 1.56 2.28
CA ALA A 56 -7.25 1.31 1.73
C ALA A 56 -7.25 0.01 0.95
N THR A 57 -8.32 -0.75 1.07
CA THR A 57 -8.50 -2.03 0.39
C THR A 57 -9.45 -1.89 -0.80
N SER A 58 -9.60 -2.99 -1.54
CA SER A 58 -10.45 -3.05 -2.74
C SER A 58 -11.82 -2.41 -2.50
N CYS A 59 -12.23 -1.55 -3.41
CA CYS A 59 -13.54 -0.88 -3.41
C CYS A 59 -13.78 0.10 -2.25
N GLU A 60 -12.79 0.39 -1.44
CA GLU A 60 -12.93 1.38 -0.35
C GLU A 60 -13.03 2.79 -0.94
N GLU A 61 -13.94 3.60 -0.39
CA GLU A 61 -14.18 4.97 -0.86
C GLU A 61 -13.02 5.89 -0.54
N LEU A 62 -12.74 6.79 -1.48
CA LEU A 62 -11.70 7.81 -1.37
C LEU A 62 -12.35 9.18 -1.52
N ASP A 63 -12.00 10.11 -0.63
CA ASP A 63 -12.38 11.51 -0.74
C ASP A 63 -11.15 12.38 -0.94
N PHE A 64 -11.32 13.50 -1.61
CA PHE A 64 -10.24 14.44 -1.89
C PHE A 64 -10.66 15.84 -1.45
N LEU A 65 -9.73 16.54 -0.80
CA LEU A 65 -9.92 17.94 -0.45
C LEU A 65 -8.93 18.80 -1.21
N GLN A 66 -9.45 19.88 -1.76
CA GLN A 66 -8.65 20.93 -2.36
C GLN A 66 -8.96 22.22 -1.64
N ASP A 67 -8.14 22.55 -0.65
CA ASP A 67 -8.28 23.73 0.18
C ASP A 67 -6.98 24.53 0.07
N THR A 68 -6.36 24.92 1.16
CA THR A 68 -5.00 25.50 1.16
C THR A 68 -3.98 24.46 0.72
N GLU A 69 -4.29 23.16 0.92
CA GLU A 69 -3.49 22.03 0.53
C GLU A 69 -4.36 20.99 -0.17
N TYR A 70 -3.72 20.15 -0.98
CA TYR A 70 -4.37 18.97 -1.54
C TYR A 70 -4.27 17.82 -0.56
N SER A 71 -5.35 17.11 -0.32
CA SER A 71 -5.39 16.00 0.63
C SER A 71 -6.27 14.87 0.13
N LEU A 72 -5.87 13.64 0.49
CA LEU A 72 -6.66 12.43 0.33
C LEU A 72 -7.22 12.04 1.70
N ILE A 73 -8.52 11.78 1.76
CA ILE A 73 -9.19 11.31 2.97
C ILE A 73 -9.58 9.86 2.78
N VAL A 74 -9.08 9.01 3.66
CA VAL A 74 -9.43 7.59 3.70
C VAL A 74 -9.84 7.26 5.12
N GLY A 75 -11.13 6.97 5.32
CA GLY A 75 -11.66 6.77 6.67
C GLY A 75 -11.34 7.97 7.56
N ASN A 76 -10.58 7.74 8.62
CA ASN A 76 -10.18 8.81 9.57
C ASN A 76 -8.84 9.46 9.21
N LYS A 77 -8.18 8.99 8.16
CA LYS A 77 -6.83 9.48 7.81
C LYS A 77 -6.91 10.58 6.77
N LYS A 78 -6.13 11.63 7.00
CA LYS A 78 -5.92 12.71 6.05
C LYS A 78 -4.48 12.65 5.58
N ILE A 79 -4.28 12.43 4.29
CA ILE A 79 -2.96 12.24 3.69
C ILE A 79 -2.69 13.39 2.74
N LYS A 80 -1.60 14.12 2.99
CA LYS A 80 -1.21 15.25 2.15
C LYS A 80 -0.76 14.78 0.78
N LEU A 81 -1.20 15.50 -0.25
CA LEU A 81 -0.81 15.27 -1.64
C LEU A 81 -0.10 16.50 -2.20
N THR A 82 0.81 16.27 -3.13
CA THR A 82 1.28 17.34 -4.00
C THR A 82 0.22 17.64 -5.07
N GLN A 83 0.35 18.75 -5.76
CA GLN A 83 -0.55 19.07 -6.87
C GLN A 83 -0.53 17.99 -7.94
N GLU A 84 0.66 17.47 -8.25
CA GLU A 84 0.83 16.40 -9.22
C GLU A 84 0.14 15.11 -8.78
N GLN A 85 0.32 14.71 -7.52
CA GLN A 85 -0.34 13.53 -6.95
C GLN A 85 -1.86 13.68 -6.97
N PHE A 86 -2.35 14.84 -6.59
CA PHE A 86 -3.79 15.14 -6.64
C PHE A 86 -4.33 15.02 -8.06
N SER A 87 -3.62 15.58 -9.04
CA SER A 87 -4.03 15.51 -10.44
C SER A 87 -4.13 14.08 -10.96
N LYS A 88 -3.25 13.19 -10.50
CA LYS A 88 -3.27 11.77 -10.88
C LYS A 88 -4.39 10.99 -10.21
N MET A 89 -4.70 11.30 -8.96
CA MET A 89 -5.54 10.45 -8.12
C MET A 89 -7.00 10.91 -8.01
N HIS A 90 -7.28 12.20 -8.12
CA HIS A 90 -8.60 12.73 -7.78
C HIS A 90 -9.75 12.20 -8.65
N GLN A 91 -9.43 11.60 -9.81
CA GLN A 91 -10.42 10.95 -10.67
C GLN A 91 -10.99 9.65 -10.07
N PHE A 92 -10.29 9.05 -9.11
CA PHE A 92 -10.73 7.81 -8.50
C PHE A 92 -11.58 8.12 -7.26
N LYS A 93 -12.85 7.70 -7.27
CA LYS A 93 -13.75 7.86 -6.12
C LYS A 93 -13.63 6.70 -5.14
N LYS A 94 -13.03 5.61 -5.56
CA LYS A 94 -12.78 4.42 -4.75
C LYS A 94 -11.57 3.67 -5.28
N VAL A 95 -10.99 2.82 -4.43
CA VAL A 95 -9.94 1.90 -4.84
C VAL A 95 -10.51 0.92 -5.85
N PRO A 96 -9.87 0.71 -7.02
CA PRO A 96 -10.36 -0.27 -7.99
C PRO A 96 -10.45 -1.67 -7.40
N ASP A 97 -11.39 -2.47 -7.89
CA ASP A 97 -11.56 -3.85 -7.44
C ASP A 97 -10.30 -4.66 -7.74
N GLY A 98 -9.82 -5.42 -6.75
CA GLY A 98 -8.60 -6.22 -6.87
C GLY A 98 -7.32 -5.45 -6.60
N TYR A 99 -7.41 -4.20 -6.16
CA TYR A 99 -6.27 -3.33 -5.88
C TYR A 99 -6.29 -2.83 -4.45
N ILE A 100 -5.15 -2.32 -4.01
CA ILE A 100 -5.01 -1.68 -2.70
C ILE A 100 -4.27 -0.36 -2.86
N LEU A 101 -4.46 0.52 -1.89
CA LEU A 101 -3.72 1.77 -1.78
C LEU A 101 -2.66 1.62 -0.71
N VAL A 102 -1.40 1.82 -1.08
CA VAL A 102 -0.28 1.68 -0.15
C VAL A 102 0.44 3.00 0.00
N ILE A 103 0.76 3.36 1.25
CA ILE A 103 1.39 4.63 1.59
C ILE A 103 2.54 4.34 2.56
N GLY A 104 3.68 5.00 2.37
CA GLY A 104 4.78 4.95 3.33
C GLY A 104 4.44 5.72 4.61
N ASP A 105 4.88 5.23 5.75
CA ASP A 105 4.59 5.88 7.03
C ASP A 105 5.21 7.27 7.14
N ASN A 106 6.34 7.50 6.50
CA ASN A 106 6.91 8.84 6.39
C ASN A 106 6.34 9.54 5.15
N TYR A 107 5.21 10.20 5.32
CA TYR A 107 4.44 10.79 4.23
C TYR A 107 5.23 11.80 3.38
N ASN A 108 6.19 12.51 3.98
CA ASN A 108 6.93 13.55 3.28
C ASN A 108 8.06 13.00 2.41
N ASN A 109 8.53 11.79 2.69
CA ASN A 109 9.69 11.18 2.04
C ASN A 109 9.41 9.78 1.49
N SER A 110 8.18 9.52 1.07
CA SER A 110 7.80 8.22 0.55
C SER A 110 7.36 8.33 -0.91
N VAL A 111 7.86 7.41 -1.73
CA VAL A 111 7.33 7.16 -3.07
C VAL A 111 6.40 5.95 -2.97
N ASP A 112 5.13 6.15 -3.23
CA ASP A 112 4.10 5.15 -2.98
C ASP A 112 2.91 5.30 -3.95
N SER A 113 1.73 4.78 -3.59
CA SER A 113 0.56 4.84 -4.47
C SER A 113 0.16 6.25 -4.89
N ARG A 114 0.54 7.27 -4.12
CA ARG A 114 0.30 8.66 -4.53
C ARG A 114 1.05 9.01 -5.81
N ASP A 115 2.16 8.32 -6.07
CA ASP A 115 3.05 8.57 -7.21
C ASP A 115 2.82 7.58 -8.34
N TYR A 116 2.73 6.27 -8.04
CA TYR A 116 2.65 5.23 -9.07
C TYR A 116 1.29 4.51 -9.15
N GLY A 117 0.33 4.92 -8.32
CA GLY A 117 -1.03 4.37 -8.39
C GLY A 117 -1.25 3.16 -7.49
N PHE A 118 -2.40 2.53 -7.68
CA PHE A 118 -2.81 1.38 -6.86
C PHE A 118 -1.98 0.15 -7.19
N ILE A 119 -1.83 -0.72 -6.17
CA ILE A 119 -1.09 -1.98 -6.31
C ILE A 119 -2.09 -3.13 -6.41
N SER A 120 -1.90 -4.02 -7.39
CA SER A 120 -2.70 -5.23 -7.49
C SER A 120 -2.48 -6.13 -6.28
N GLU A 121 -3.56 -6.67 -5.72
CA GLU A 121 -3.50 -7.65 -4.63
C GLU A 121 -2.61 -8.84 -5.01
N LYS A 122 -2.54 -9.17 -6.30
CA LYS A 122 -1.73 -10.28 -6.80
C LYS A 122 -0.22 -10.05 -6.65
N ASN A 123 0.20 -8.79 -6.54
CA ASN A 123 1.61 -8.45 -6.40
C ASN A 123 2.07 -8.43 -4.94
N VAL A 124 1.16 -8.60 -3.99
CA VAL A 124 1.50 -8.62 -2.57
C VAL A 124 2.05 -10.00 -2.22
N ILE A 125 3.30 -10.03 -1.75
CA ILE A 125 4.03 -11.27 -1.44
C ILE A 125 3.73 -11.73 -0.01
N GLY A 126 3.56 -10.79 0.92
CA GLY A 126 3.36 -11.14 2.30
C GLY A 126 3.09 -9.94 3.19
N ARG A 127 2.97 -10.20 4.47
CA ARG A 127 2.74 -9.20 5.51
C ARG A 127 3.90 -9.22 6.50
N ILE A 128 4.31 -8.05 6.93
CA ILE A 128 5.32 -7.92 7.98
C ILE A 128 4.68 -8.17 9.34
N ILE A 129 5.29 -9.05 10.10
CA ILE A 129 4.96 -9.26 11.50
C ILE A 129 5.87 -8.32 12.29
N THR A 130 5.27 -7.37 13.02
CA THR A 130 6.05 -6.47 13.86
C THR A 130 6.55 -7.20 15.09
N ASN A 131 7.84 -7.05 15.36
CA ASN A 131 8.45 -7.44 16.62
C ASN A 131 8.29 -6.29 17.61
N GLU A 132 7.48 -6.47 18.56
CA GLU A 132 7.42 -5.55 19.70
C GLU A 132 8.25 -6.08 20.87
#